data_ac56852d33f7f045684cc75522214981
#
_entry.id   ac56852d33f7f045684cc75522214981
#
_cell.length_a   1.000
_cell.length_b   1.000
_cell.length_c   1.000
_cell.angle_alpha   90.00
_cell.angle_beta   90.00
_cell.angle_gamma   90.00
#
_symmetry.space_group_name_H-M   'P 1'
#
loop_
_entity.id
_entity.type
_entity.pdbx_description
1 polymer ?
#
loop_
_entity_poly.entity_id
_entity_poly.type
_entity_poly.pdbx_seq_one_letter_code
_entity_poly.pdbx_strand_id
1 'polypeptide(L)'
;MSPRNGASPPRRGMRLWIAAACVLMAGIAMALWQYFGLSEQASFAEQVIVFDDTQLKLPPELAGANGRIRLVHFWDPACKVCNRETGAHLSYLISMYRRANIDFYAVRRPGTTGELPEYLRGRLKELPTIEGAEHIPASPAVAIWDRQGHLAYAGPYSIGMVCNSANSFVEPILDKLVDGQTVRPRGLLAVGCYCPWQSKP
;
A
#
# COMPACT_ATOMS: atom_id res chain seq x y z
N MET A 1 29.75 -30.28 65.73
CA MET A 1 29.07 -30.27 64.40
C MET A 1 28.04 -29.14 64.46
N SER A 2 28.33 -28.03 63.79
CA SER A 2 27.48 -26.81 63.79
C SER A 2 26.69 -26.71 62.51
N PRO A 3 25.39 -26.46 62.48
CA PRO A 3 24.62 -26.33 61.22
C PRO A 3 24.88 -24.97 60.60
N ARG A 4 25.25 -24.94 59.31
CA ARG A 4 25.35 -23.75 58.48
C ARG A 4 23.93 -23.20 58.23
N ASN A 5 23.65 -22.01 58.77
CA ASN A 5 22.49 -21.21 58.43
C ASN A 5 22.64 -20.67 56.97
N GLY A 6 21.91 -21.28 56.05
CA GLY A 6 21.76 -20.75 54.68
C GLY A 6 20.86 -19.51 54.67
N ALA A 7 21.45 -18.34 54.57
CA ALA A 7 20.70 -17.10 54.41
C ALA A 7 20.08 -17.07 53.00
N SER A 8 18.74 -17.12 52.96
CA SER A 8 18.00 -16.94 51.70
C SER A 8 18.17 -15.51 51.18
N PRO A 9 18.44 -15.31 49.87
CA PRO A 9 18.63 -13.96 49.32
C PRO A 9 17.35 -13.11 49.47
N PRO A 10 17.49 -11.81 49.64
CA PRO A 10 16.37 -10.94 49.95
C PRO A 10 15.36 -10.88 48.79
N ARG A 11 14.18 -11.44 49.00
CA ARG A 11 13.07 -11.52 48.04
C ARG A 11 12.64 -10.15 47.47
N ARG A 12 12.97 -9.03 48.10
CA ARG A 12 12.68 -7.66 47.62
C ARG A 12 13.50 -7.29 46.39
N GLY A 13 14.79 -7.58 46.34
CA GLY A 13 15.64 -7.27 45.17
C GLY A 13 15.17 -8.02 43.91
N MET A 14 14.84 -9.30 44.04
CA MET A 14 14.36 -10.11 42.92
C MET A 14 13.04 -9.57 42.32
N ARG A 15 12.12 -9.08 43.17
CA ARG A 15 10.87 -8.45 42.69
C ARG A 15 11.09 -7.17 41.93
N LEU A 16 12.05 -6.33 42.35
CA LEU A 16 12.44 -5.12 41.62
C LEU A 16 13.06 -5.41 40.26
N TRP A 17 13.94 -6.40 40.16
CA TRP A 17 14.51 -6.83 38.89
C TRP A 17 13.46 -7.40 37.94
N ILE A 18 12.50 -8.20 38.43
CA ILE A 18 11.39 -8.71 37.63
C ILE A 18 10.52 -7.56 37.12
N ALA A 19 10.17 -6.59 37.97
CA ALA A 19 9.38 -5.43 37.57
C ALA A 19 10.10 -4.59 36.50
N ALA A 20 11.39 -4.33 36.65
CA ALA A 20 12.21 -3.61 35.66
C ALA A 20 12.27 -4.36 34.32
N ALA A 21 12.44 -5.68 34.36
CA ALA A 21 12.43 -6.53 33.15
C ALA A 21 11.07 -6.48 32.43
N CYS A 22 9.95 -6.53 33.17
CA CYS A 22 8.61 -6.44 32.61
C CYS A 22 8.36 -5.06 31.94
N VAL A 23 8.79 -3.97 32.54
CA VAL A 23 8.69 -2.62 31.98
C VAL A 23 9.51 -2.51 30.68
N LEU A 24 10.73 -3.03 30.71
CA LEU A 24 11.61 -3.03 29.52
C LEU A 24 10.98 -3.84 28.38
N MET A 25 10.47 -5.03 28.67
CA MET A 25 9.80 -5.90 27.69
C MET A 25 8.55 -5.23 27.10
N ALA A 26 7.74 -4.58 27.93
CA ALA A 26 6.55 -3.84 27.47
C ALA A 26 6.95 -2.66 26.56
N GLY A 27 8.02 -1.94 26.89
CA GLY A 27 8.57 -0.86 26.07
C GLY A 27 9.06 -1.36 24.71
N ILE A 28 9.79 -2.47 24.68
CA ILE A 28 10.26 -3.11 23.44
C ILE A 28 9.06 -3.57 22.60
N ALA A 29 8.07 -4.23 23.20
CA ALA A 29 6.88 -4.70 22.51
C ALA A 29 6.10 -3.53 21.87
N MET A 30 5.95 -2.42 22.60
CA MET A 30 5.29 -1.22 22.09
C MET A 30 6.08 -0.57 20.95
N ALA A 31 7.40 -0.48 21.06
CA ALA A 31 8.27 0.04 20.01
C ALA A 31 8.22 -0.83 18.73
N LEU A 32 8.23 -2.15 18.88
CA LEU A 32 8.06 -3.09 17.76
C LEU A 32 6.69 -2.94 17.11
N TRP A 33 5.62 -2.82 17.92
CA TRP A 33 4.26 -2.57 17.41
C TRP A 33 4.20 -1.30 16.55
N GLN A 34 4.78 -0.20 17.03
CA GLN A 34 4.85 1.06 16.25
C GLN A 34 5.75 0.94 15.02
N TYR A 35 6.88 0.25 15.15
CA TYR A 35 7.85 0.09 14.06
C TYR A 35 7.31 -0.78 12.91
N PHE A 36 6.66 -1.89 13.23
CA PHE A 36 6.14 -2.82 12.22
C PHE A 36 4.77 -2.41 11.65
N GLY A 37 4.13 -1.39 12.18
CA GLY A 37 2.86 -0.87 11.66
C GLY A 37 1.74 -1.91 11.62
N LEU A 38 1.75 -2.88 12.55
CA LEU A 38 0.73 -3.94 12.61
C LEU A 38 -0.69 -3.39 12.77
N SER A 39 -0.82 -2.13 13.24
CA SER A 39 -2.09 -1.41 13.33
C SER A 39 -2.70 -1.05 11.98
N GLU A 40 -1.90 -1.06 10.90
CA GLU A 40 -2.35 -0.74 9.54
C GLU A 40 -2.57 -1.99 8.66
N GLN A 41 -2.48 -3.18 9.26
CA GLN A 41 -2.87 -4.41 8.57
C GLN A 41 -4.39 -4.46 8.43
N ALA A 42 -4.88 -4.38 7.21
CA ALA A 42 -6.30 -4.36 6.89
C ALA A 42 -6.60 -5.17 5.62
N SER A 43 -7.86 -5.52 5.43
CA SER A 43 -8.34 -5.97 4.14
C SER A 43 -8.44 -4.79 3.19
N PHE A 44 -8.05 -4.97 1.92
CA PHE A 44 -8.22 -3.96 0.89
C PHE A 44 -9.72 -3.64 0.66
N ALA A 45 -10.54 -4.68 0.66
CA ALA A 45 -12.00 -4.59 0.61
C ALA A 45 -12.62 -5.73 1.43
N GLU A 46 -13.85 -5.54 1.91
CA GLU A 46 -14.60 -6.58 2.61
C GLU A 46 -15.12 -7.67 1.66
N GLN A 47 -15.33 -7.30 0.40
CA GLN A 47 -15.83 -8.20 -0.66
C GLN A 47 -14.99 -8.00 -1.93
N VAL A 48 -15.07 -8.98 -2.83
CA VAL A 48 -14.43 -8.86 -4.14
C VAL A 48 -15.15 -7.76 -4.93
N ILE A 49 -14.42 -6.70 -5.25
CA ILE A 49 -14.89 -5.60 -6.10
C ILE A 49 -14.20 -5.75 -7.46
N VAL A 50 -14.98 -5.75 -8.52
CA VAL A 50 -14.48 -5.71 -9.89
C VAL A 50 -14.88 -4.35 -10.47
N PHE A 51 -13.88 -3.55 -10.80
CA PHE A 51 -14.09 -2.30 -11.51
C PHE A 51 -14.13 -2.57 -13.02
N ASP A 52 -14.92 -1.79 -13.72
CA ASP A 52 -14.96 -1.75 -15.18
C ASP A 52 -14.86 -0.31 -15.71
N ASP A 53 -14.84 -0.16 -17.03
CA ASP A 53 -14.74 1.13 -17.71
C ASP A 53 -15.94 2.07 -17.44
N THR A 54 -17.04 1.58 -16.89
CA THR A 54 -18.20 2.40 -16.53
C THR A 54 -18.09 2.99 -15.14
N GLN A 55 -17.36 2.32 -14.26
CA GLN A 55 -17.24 2.66 -12.85
C GLN A 55 -16.00 3.49 -12.54
N LEU A 56 -14.93 3.32 -13.30
CA LEU A 56 -13.67 4.04 -13.09
C LEU A 56 -13.14 4.55 -14.43
N LYS A 57 -13.14 5.87 -14.63
CA LYS A 57 -12.82 6.48 -15.91
C LYS A 57 -11.68 7.47 -15.83
N LEU A 58 -10.79 7.37 -16.80
CA LEU A 58 -9.78 8.41 -17.00
C LEU A 58 -10.43 9.73 -17.46
N PRO A 59 -9.82 10.88 -17.14
CA PRO A 59 -10.19 12.15 -17.73
C PRO A 59 -10.17 12.05 -19.28
N PRO A 60 -11.07 12.77 -19.98
CA PRO A 60 -11.21 12.67 -21.45
C PRO A 60 -9.92 12.83 -22.23
N GLU A 61 -9.01 13.67 -21.76
CA GLU A 61 -7.70 13.91 -22.38
C GLU A 61 -6.74 12.71 -22.26
N LEU A 62 -7.01 11.79 -21.33
CA LEU A 62 -6.22 10.57 -21.10
C LEU A 62 -6.95 9.30 -21.54
N ALA A 63 -8.26 9.37 -21.78
CA ALA A 63 -9.09 8.20 -22.06
C ALA A 63 -8.89 7.62 -23.47
N GLY A 64 -8.39 8.43 -24.41
CA GLY A 64 -8.22 8.02 -25.81
C GLY A 64 -7.14 6.95 -26.03
N ALA A 65 -7.29 6.20 -27.12
CA ALA A 65 -6.28 5.26 -27.59
C ALA A 65 -5.05 6.04 -28.12
N ASN A 66 -4.04 6.19 -27.29
CA ASN A 66 -2.80 6.90 -27.62
C ASN A 66 -1.56 5.99 -27.68
N GLY A 67 -1.76 4.66 -27.63
CA GLY A 67 -0.69 3.68 -27.68
C GLY A 67 0.11 3.55 -26.38
N ARG A 68 -0.31 4.21 -25.29
CA ARG A 68 0.36 4.20 -24.01
C ARG A 68 -0.48 3.49 -22.95
N ILE A 69 0.15 2.77 -22.06
CA ILE A 69 -0.47 2.23 -20.85
C ILE A 69 -0.53 3.35 -19.83
N ARG A 70 -1.61 3.47 -19.08
CA ARG A 70 -1.76 4.47 -18.01
C ARG A 70 -1.91 3.75 -16.67
N LEU A 71 -1.05 4.09 -15.73
CA LEU A 71 -1.10 3.61 -14.36
C LEU A 71 -1.41 4.79 -13.44
N VAL A 72 -2.47 4.66 -12.67
CA VAL A 72 -2.89 5.67 -11.68
C VAL A 72 -2.71 5.12 -10.28
N HIS A 73 -1.90 5.79 -9.49
CA HIS A 73 -1.65 5.51 -8.07
C HIS A 73 -2.60 6.31 -7.19
N PHE A 74 -3.42 5.65 -6.39
CA PHE A 74 -4.28 6.28 -5.37
C PHE A 74 -3.58 6.25 -4.03
N TRP A 75 -3.47 7.41 -3.37
CA TRP A 75 -2.75 7.54 -2.12
C TRP A 75 -3.39 8.52 -1.15
N ASP A 76 -3.27 8.25 0.15
CA ASP A 76 -3.73 9.12 1.23
C ASP A 76 -2.50 9.61 2.01
N PRO A 77 -2.25 10.93 2.12
CA PRO A 77 -1.13 11.46 2.89
C PRO A 77 -1.09 11.00 4.35
N ALA A 78 -2.23 10.65 4.93
CA ALA A 78 -2.31 10.15 6.30
C ALA A 78 -1.79 8.70 6.44
N CYS A 79 -1.81 7.91 5.36
CA CYS A 79 -1.39 6.50 5.33
C CYS A 79 0.13 6.33 5.20
N LYS A 80 0.90 6.89 6.13
CA LYS A 80 2.35 7.07 6.01
C LYS A 80 3.14 5.77 5.84
N VAL A 81 2.82 4.74 6.62
CA VAL A 81 3.54 3.45 6.62
C VAL A 81 3.31 2.75 5.29
N CYS A 82 2.05 2.57 4.90
CA CYS A 82 1.70 1.87 3.66
C CYS A 82 2.16 2.61 2.41
N ASN A 83 2.09 3.96 2.42
CA ASN A 83 2.63 4.77 1.32
C ASN A 83 4.14 4.58 1.15
N ARG A 84 4.90 4.43 2.25
CA ARG A 84 6.34 4.19 2.18
C ARG A 84 6.65 2.86 1.51
N GLU A 85 5.99 1.78 1.94
CA GLU A 85 6.18 0.44 1.40
C GLU A 85 5.77 0.37 -0.10
N THR A 86 4.57 0.84 -0.41
CA THR A 86 4.06 0.86 -1.79
C THR A 86 4.84 1.84 -2.66
N GLY A 87 5.25 2.98 -2.13
CA GLY A 87 6.01 3.98 -2.87
C GLY A 87 7.40 3.49 -3.28
N ALA A 88 8.08 2.72 -2.43
CA ALA A 88 9.34 2.08 -2.78
C ALA A 88 9.15 1.11 -3.97
N HIS A 89 8.11 0.29 -3.91
CA HIS A 89 7.77 -0.63 -5.00
C HIS A 89 7.35 0.11 -6.28
N LEU A 90 6.53 1.16 -6.19
CA LEU A 90 6.15 2.00 -7.33
C LEU A 90 7.36 2.67 -7.97
N SER A 91 8.32 3.15 -7.17
CA SER A 91 9.58 3.68 -7.67
C SER A 91 10.38 2.65 -8.47
N TYR A 92 10.39 1.40 -8.01
CA TYR A 92 10.97 0.28 -8.74
C TYR A 92 10.23 0.02 -10.06
N LEU A 93 8.88 -0.05 -10.06
CA LEU A 93 8.07 -0.23 -11.27
C LEU A 93 8.34 0.85 -12.33
N ILE A 94 8.37 2.11 -11.93
CA ILE A 94 8.68 3.23 -12.83
C ILE A 94 10.07 3.04 -13.48
N SER A 95 11.03 2.54 -12.72
CA SER A 95 12.38 2.31 -13.22
C SER A 95 12.47 1.10 -14.14
N MET A 96 11.78 0.01 -13.78
CA MET A 96 11.73 -1.23 -14.56
C MET A 96 11.06 -1.01 -15.91
N TYR A 97 9.92 -0.33 -15.93
CA TYR A 97 9.12 -0.10 -17.14
C TYR A 97 9.44 1.22 -17.86
N ARG A 98 10.57 1.87 -17.58
CA ARG A 98 10.94 3.19 -18.14
C ARG A 98 10.95 3.25 -19.68
N ARG A 99 11.09 2.09 -20.36
CA ARG A 99 11.11 1.98 -21.84
C ARG A 99 9.79 1.45 -22.42
N ALA A 100 8.79 1.18 -21.60
CA ALA A 100 7.60 0.43 -21.97
C ALA A 100 6.38 1.31 -22.33
N ASN A 101 6.56 2.58 -22.69
CA ASN A 101 5.45 3.48 -23.04
C ASN A 101 4.31 3.48 -22.00
N ILE A 102 4.66 3.58 -20.71
CA ILE A 102 3.73 3.69 -19.61
C ILE A 102 3.78 5.12 -19.06
N ASP A 103 2.61 5.74 -18.92
CA ASP A 103 2.45 6.99 -18.16
C ASP A 103 2.00 6.68 -16.74
N PHE A 104 2.67 7.32 -15.79
CA PHE A 104 2.39 7.16 -14.36
C PHE A 104 1.74 8.42 -13.81
N TYR A 105 0.61 8.24 -13.16
CA TYR A 105 -0.19 9.30 -12.55
C TYR A 105 -0.40 9.02 -11.06
N ALA A 106 -0.74 10.07 -10.31
CA ALA A 106 -1.14 9.96 -8.91
C ALA A 106 -2.44 10.72 -8.68
N VAL A 107 -3.33 10.12 -7.92
CA VAL A 107 -4.56 10.74 -7.40
C VAL A 107 -4.48 10.72 -5.88
N ARG A 108 -4.54 11.89 -5.26
CA ARG A 108 -4.60 12.04 -3.82
C ARG A 108 -6.03 11.86 -3.34
N ARG A 109 -6.19 11.27 -2.14
CA ARG A 109 -7.49 11.17 -1.50
C ARG A 109 -8.18 12.53 -1.43
N PRO A 110 -9.42 12.67 -1.91
CA PRO A 110 -10.18 13.92 -1.84
C PRO A 110 -10.26 14.47 -0.40
N GLY A 111 -10.21 15.80 -0.28
CA GLY A 111 -10.30 16.47 1.02
C GLY A 111 -9.05 16.38 1.90
N THR A 112 -7.96 15.74 1.43
CA THR A 112 -6.69 15.69 2.16
C THR A 112 -5.67 16.67 1.59
N THR A 113 -4.69 17.05 2.43
CA THR A 113 -3.56 17.90 2.06
C THR A 113 -2.25 17.14 2.26
N GLY A 114 -1.29 17.36 1.39
CA GLY A 114 0.03 16.72 1.43
C GLY A 114 0.66 16.64 0.06
N GLU A 115 1.93 16.32 0.01
CA GLU A 115 2.71 16.15 -1.21
C GLU A 115 3.20 14.72 -1.34
N LEU A 116 3.38 14.28 -2.58
CA LEU A 116 4.04 13.01 -2.86
C LEU A 116 5.44 12.97 -2.21
N PRO A 117 5.87 11.81 -1.73
CA PRO A 117 7.26 11.63 -1.28
C PRO A 117 8.25 12.11 -2.34
N GLU A 118 9.37 12.70 -1.91
CA GLU A 118 10.35 13.32 -2.81
C GLU A 118 10.82 12.37 -3.92
N TYR A 119 11.03 11.10 -3.60
CA TYR A 119 11.47 10.08 -4.57
C TYR A 119 10.42 9.70 -5.63
N LEU A 120 9.16 10.14 -5.48
CA LEU A 120 8.08 10.00 -6.47
C LEU A 120 7.74 11.32 -7.16
N ARG A 121 8.11 12.45 -6.58
CA ARG A 121 7.88 13.78 -7.13
C ARG A 121 8.54 13.92 -8.51
N GLY A 122 7.80 14.46 -9.49
CA GLY A 122 8.27 14.58 -10.86
C GLY A 122 8.33 13.28 -11.67
N ARG A 123 8.13 12.13 -11.02
CA ARG A 123 8.02 10.82 -11.68
C ARG A 123 6.58 10.40 -11.94
N LEU A 124 5.64 10.97 -11.20
CA LEU A 124 4.20 10.82 -11.34
C LEU A 124 3.61 12.17 -11.74
N LYS A 125 2.66 12.16 -12.66
CA LYS A 125 1.84 13.34 -12.99
C LYS A 125 0.64 13.35 -12.04
N GLU A 126 0.49 14.41 -11.25
CA GLU A 126 -0.64 14.49 -10.32
C GLU A 126 -1.93 14.86 -11.07
N LEU A 127 -2.99 14.12 -10.80
CA LEU A 127 -4.35 14.41 -11.25
C LEU A 127 -5.18 14.84 -10.03
N PRO A 128 -6.09 15.83 -10.20
CA PRO A 128 -6.94 16.29 -9.10
C PRO A 128 -7.87 15.17 -8.62
N THR A 129 -8.43 14.41 -9.53
CA THR A 129 -9.25 13.22 -9.31
C THR A 129 -9.50 12.52 -10.63
N ILE A 130 -10.12 11.35 -10.60
CA ILE A 130 -10.73 10.67 -11.75
C ILE A 130 -12.15 10.22 -11.38
N GLU A 131 -13.02 10.10 -12.36
CA GLU A 131 -14.42 9.67 -12.15
C GLU A 131 -14.44 8.25 -11.59
N GLY A 132 -15.19 8.03 -10.51
CA GLY A 132 -15.29 6.74 -9.81
C GLY A 132 -14.22 6.50 -8.74
N ALA A 133 -13.25 7.40 -8.57
CA ALA A 133 -12.23 7.27 -7.53
C ALA A 133 -12.80 7.13 -6.12
N GLU A 134 -14.01 7.67 -5.89
CA GLU A 134 -14.73 7.54 -4.61
C GLU A 134 -15.13 6.10 -4.27
N HIS A 135 -15.16 5.21 -5.25
CA HIS A 135 -15.48 3.79 -5.05
C HIS A 135 -14.25 2.93 -4.68
N ILE A 136 -13.04 3.50 -4.73
CA ILE A 136 -11.83 2.81 -4.26
C ILE A 136 -12.00 2.51 -2.76
N PRO A 137 -11.86 1.25 -2.30
CA PRO A 137 -12.15 0.92 -0.92
C PRO A 137 -11.05 1.33 0.06
N ALA A 138 -9.80 1.24 -0.38
CA ALA A 138 -8.63 1.51 0.45
C ALA A 138 -7.45 2.03 -0.37
N SER A 139 -6.51 2.67 0.32
CA SER A 139 -5.23 3.12 -0.25
C SER A 139 -4.03 2.52 0.52
N PRO A 140 -2.88 2.37 -0.08
CA PRO A 140 -2.57 2.61 -1.49
C PRO A 140 -3.26 1.64 -2.44
N ALA A 141 -3.75 2.16 -3.57
CA ALA A 141 -4.37 1.37 -4.62
C ALA A 141 -3.81 1.77 -6.00
N VAL A 142 -4.08 0.95 -7.00
CA VAL A 142 -3.65 1.21 -8.36
C VAL A 142 -4.77 0.89 -9.35
N ALA A 143 -4.87 1.67 -10.42
CA ALA A 143 -5.66 1.31 -11.59
C ALA A 143 -4.79 1.41 -12.84
N ILE A 144 -5.01 0.50 -13.79
CA ILE A 144 -4.21 0.36 -15.00
C ILE A 144 -5.14 0.28 -16.20
N TRP A 145 -4.93 1.17 -17.16
CA TRP A 145 -5.60 1.14 -18.46
C TRP A 145 -4.62 0.73 -19.54
N ASP A 146 -5.10 -0.07 -20.48
CA ASP A 146 -4.35 -0.52 -21.63
C ASP A 146 -4.08 0.62 -22.65
N ARG A 147 -3.44 0.27 -23.76
CA ARG A 147 -3.09 1.23 -24.84
C ARG A 147 -4.33 1.77 -25.58
N GLN A 148 -5.45 1.06 -25.52
CA GLN A 148 -6.73 1.43 -26.12
C GLN A 148 -7.59 2.30 -25.21
N GLY A 149 -7.25 2.36 -23.91
CA GLY A 149 -8.00 3.11 -22.90
C GLY A 149 -8.97 2.26 -22.11
N HIS A 150 -8.97 0.94 -22.27
CA HIS A 150 -9.79 0.04 -21.48
C HIS A 150 -9.13 -0.25 -20.14
N LEU A 151 -9.94 -0.30 -19.10
CA LEU A 151 -9.48 -0.68 -17.76
C LEU A 151 -9.04 -2.15 -17.75
N ALA A 152 -7.79 -2.40 -17.43
CA ALA A 152 -7.21 -3.73 -17.32
C ALA A 152 -7.19 -4.23 -15.88
N TYR A 153 -7.05 -3.31 -14.92
CA TYR A 153 -7.00 -3.63 -13.49
C TYR A 153 -7.34 -2.41 -12.64
N ALA A 154 -8.03 -2.64 -11.52
CA ALA A 154 -8.10 -1.70 -10.40
C ALA A 154 -8.16 -2.49 -9.10
N GLY A 155 -7.28 -2.15 -8.15
CA GLY A 155 -7.18 -2.89 -6.90
C GLY A 155 -5.90 -2.63 -6.11
N PRO A 156 -5.56 -3.56 -5.20
CA PRO A 156 -4.35 -3.49 -4.39
C PRO A 156 -3.08 -3.70 -5.21
N TYR A 157 -1.94 -3.18 -4.72
CA TYR A 157 -0.62 -3.45 -5.34
C TYR A 157 -0.15 -4.88 -5.12
N SER A 158 -0.36 -5.41 -3.92
CA SER A 158 0.19 -6.69 -3.49
C SER A 158 -0.62 -7.28 -2.35
N ILE A 159 -0.29 -8.49 -1.96
CA ILE A 159 -0.74 -9.10 -0.70
C ILE A 159 0.37 -8.94 0.35
N GLY A 160 -0.02 -8.78 1.63
CA GLY A 160 0.91 -8.67 2.76
C GLY A 160 1.33 -7.25 3.10
N MET A 161 2.20 -7.13 4.12
CA MET A 161 2.62 -5.85 4.68
C MET A 161 3.72 -5.15 3.87
N VAL A 162 4.48 -5.89 3.10
CA VAL A 162 5.58 -5.39 2.28
C VAL A 162 5.25 -5.57 0.81
N CYS A 163 5.29 -4.48 0.06
CA CYS A 163 5.11 -4.49 -1.40
C CYS A 163 6.44 -4.83 -2.09
N ASN A 164 6.44 -5.90 -2.87
CA ASN A 164 7.57 -6.26 -3.73
C ASN A 164 7.11 -7.15 -4.90
N SER A 165 8.00 -7.44 -5.84
CA SER A 165 7.66 -8.22 -7.05
C SER A 165 7.22 -9.67 -6.78
N ALA A 166 7.59 -10.24 -5.63
CA ALA A 166 7.23 -11.63 -5.31
C ALA A 166 5.74 -11.78 -4.91
N ASN A 167 5.12 -10.71 -4.42
CA ASN A 167 3.73 -10.70 -3.97
C ASN A 167 2.86 -9.66 -4.70
N SER A 168 3.36 -9.08 -5.77
CA SER A 168 2.67 -8.05 -6.55
C SER A 168 1.62 -8.60 -7.48
N PHE A 169 0.53 -7.86 -7.62
CA PHE A 169 -0.48 -8.07 -8.65
C PHE A 169 -0.20 -7.23 -9.90
N VAL A 170 0.65 -6.21 -9.80
CA VAL A 170 0.85 -5.19 -10.83
C VAL A 170 1.77 -5.66 -11.95
N GLU A 171 2.95 -6.23 -11.63
CA GLU A 171 3.91 -6.67 -12.64
C GLU A 171 3.32 -7.67 -13.64
N PRO A 172 2.63 -8.76 -13.20
CA PRO A 172 2.07 -9.72 -14.16
C PRO A 172 1.03 -9.10 -15.11
N ILE A 173 0.40 -8.00 -14.71
CA ILE A 173 -0.55 -7.26 -15.54
C ILE A 173 0.21 -6.35 -16.51
N LEU A 174 1.18 -5.59 -16.01
CA LEU A 174 2.00 -4.71 -16.85
C LEU A 174 2.77 -5.51 -17.91
N ASP A 175 3.36 -6.64 -17.54
CA ASP A 175 4.08 -7.51 -18.48
C ASP A 175 3.17 -7.94 -19.65
N LYS A 176 1.98 -8.43 -19.36
CA LYS A 176 1.00 -8.80 -20.39
C LYS A 176 0.62 -7.63 -21.29
N LEU A 177 0.37 -6.45 -20.71
CA LEU A 177 0.01 -5.25 -21.47
C LEU A 177 1.18 -4.73 -22.33
N VAL A 178 2.40 -4.83 -21.82
CA VAL A 178 3.62 -4.46 -22.56
C VAL A 178 3.82 -5.41 -23.75
N ASP A 179 3.55 -6.69 -23.57
CA ASP A 179 3.58 -7.72 -24.62
C ASP A 179 2.38 -7.63 -25.60
N GLY A 180 1.49 -6.64 -25.43
CA GLY A 180 0.34 -6.43 -26.31
C GLY A 180 -0.83 -7.37 -26.06
N GLN A 181 -0.82 -8.09 -24.94
CA GLN A 181 -1.93 -8.96 -24.54
C GLN A 181 -3.06 -8.15 -23.92
N THR A 182 -4.29 -8.59 -24.13
CA THR A 182 -5.46 -8.02 -23.45
C THR A 182 -5.61 -8.60 -22.06
N VAL A 183 -5.81 -7.74 -21.07
CA VAL A 183 -6.12 -8.12 -19.69
C VAL A 183 -7.52 -7.65 -19.37
N ARG A 184 -8.35 -8.54 -18.82
CA ARG A 184 -9.69 -8.18 -18.34
C ARG A 184 -9.63 -7.89 -16.83
N PRO A 185 -10.35 -6.89 -16.35
CA PRO A 185 -10.41 -6.58 -14.92
C PRO A 185 -10.85 -7.80 -14.11
N ARG A 186 -10.19 -7.99 -12.97
CA ARG A 186 -10.51 -9.03 -11.99
C ARG A 186 -10.48 -8.40 -10.60
N GLY A 187 -11.46 -8.72 -9.80
CA GLY A 187 -11.44 -8.37 -8.38
C GLY A 187 -10.52 -9.30 -7.60
N LEU A 188 -9.78 -8.72 -6.69
CA LEU A 188 -8.88 -9.44 -5.80
C LEU A 188 -9.18 -9.06 -4.34
N LEU A 189 -9.22 -10.07 -3.49
CA LEU A 189 -9.15 -9.87 -2.04
C LEU A 189 -7.69 -9.91 -1.62
N ALA A 190 -7.27 -8.88 -0.93
CA ALA A 190 -5.92 -8.81 -0.37
C ALA A 190 -5.98 -8.32 1.08
N VAL A 191 -5.17 -8.93 1.92
CA VAL A 191 -4.88 -8.47 3.27
C VAL A 191 -3.45 -7.95 3.27
N GLY A 192 -3.25 -6.75 3.77
CA GLY A 192 -1.95 -6.10 3.74
C GLY A 192 -1.96 -4.74 4.41
N CYS A 193 -1.05 -3.88 4.00
CA CYS A 193 -0.94 -2.52 4.51
C CYS A 193 -1.86 -1.59 3.72
N TYR A 194 -3.04 -1.29 4.27
CA TYR A 194 -4.06 -0.45 3.65
C TYR A 194 -4.72 0.48 4.66
N CYS A 195 -5.08 1.66 4.21
CA CYS A 195 -5.88 2.62 4.96
C CYS A 195 -7.21 2.86 4.24
N PRO A 196 -8.32 3.05 4.95
CA PRO A 196 -9.60 3.33 4.32
C PRO A 196 -9.52 4.54 3.40
N TRP A 197 -9.99 4.40 2.16
CA TRP A 197 -10.07 5.52 1.22
C TRP A 197 -11.24 6.44 1.50
N GLN A 198 -12.37 5.86 1.91
CA GLN A 198 -13.55 6.63 2.30
C GLN A 198 -13.44 7.03 3.78
N SER A 199 -13.88 8.25 4.11
CA SER A 199 -14.10 8.61 5.52
C SER A 199 -15.24 7.73 6.04
N LYS A 200 -15.01 7.04 7.17
CA LYS A 200 -16.17 6.46 7.88
C LYS A 200 -17.15 7.59 8.19
N PRO A 201 -18.46 7.40 7.92
CA PRO A 201 -19.48 8.38 8.27
C PRO A 201 -19.51 8.67 9.78
#